data_b3b3e4c9253604b5b195c1e9e50eef7f
#
_entry.id   b3b3e4c9253604b5b195c1e9e50eef7f
#
_cell.length_a   1.000
_cell.length_b   1.000
_cell.length_c   1.000
_cell.angle_alpha   90.00
_cell.angle_beta   90.00
_cell.angle_gamma   90.00
#
_symmetry.space_group_name_H-M   'P 1'
#
loop_
_entity.id
_entity.type
_entity.pdbx_description
1 polymer ?
#
loop_
_entity_poly.entity_id
_entity_poly.type
_entity_poly.pdbx_seq_one_letter_code
_entity_poly.pdbx_strand_id
1 'polypeptide(L)'
;DRVKDILPGLSRISVRASKPEYTEINFDQIIDGADTELQKTVDIHPEDEASIMYTSGSTGHPKGVVLTHRGIIFAPLYWITITTMGRLADTGEDISAEDQLAEEKYQPATLLSVPLFHVTGCHAIFLLSIAVGRKTVLMYKWDPENALDLIEAEKISAFTGVPTMSSEIVEAQAKNPRNIETLKDLLGGGSARPPEQVRKQKKHLPNTNPGIGYGMTETNALGANNAGEVYLQKPASTGFGLPLLMELKIIDDDGNNLDTNETGEVCIKSASTFKGYWKNKKATDEALTKDGWVKTGDIGYLDDDGFLYINDRKKDLVIRGGENISCIEVEAAVCEHPSVLEASVFG
;
A
#
# COMPACT_ATOMS: atom_id res chain seq x y z
N ASP A 1 -21.23 -7.21 -24.69
CA ASP A 1 -21.47 -6.41 -23.49
C ASP A 1 -22.01 -7.31 -22.37
N ARG A 2 -21.10 -7.82 -21.52
CA ARG A 2 -21.43 -8.75 -20.40
C ARG A 2 -22.30 -8.10 -19.32
N VAL A 3 -22.31 -6.78 -19.21
CA VAL A 3 -23.03 -6.04 -18.17
C VAL A 3 -24.50 -5.84 -18.54
N LYS A 4 -24.81 -5.69 -19.84
CA LYS A 4 -26.16 -5.42 -20.32
C LYS A 4 -27.16 -6.52 -19.95
N ASP A 5 -26.71 -7.77 -20.05
CA ASP A 5 -27.56 -8.94 -19.80
C ASP A 5 -27.70 -9.26 -18.30
N ILE A 6 -26.69 -8.83 -17.49
CA ILE A 6 -26.66 -9.08 -16.04
C ILE A 6 -27.46 -8.03 -15.26
N LEU A 7 -27.44 -6.77 -15.73
CA LEU A 7 -28.06 -5.63 -15.04
C LEU A 7 -28.93 -4.82 -16.04
N PRO A 8 -30.02 -5.40 -16.53
CA PRO A 8 -30.96 -4.68 -17.38
C PRO A 8 -31.64 -3.58 -16.57
N GLY A 9 -31.60 -2.36 -17.03
CA GLY A 9 -32.25 -1.20 -16.40
C GLY A 9 -31.32 -0.27 -15.63
N LEU A 10 -30.00 -0.54 -15.56
CA LEU A 10 -29.04 0.45 -15.08
C LEU A 10 -28.58 1.35 -16.23
N SER A 11 -28.59 2.66 -15.98
CA SER A 11 -27.94 3.63 -16.89
C SER A 11 -26.44 3.35 -16.95
N ARG A 12 -25.87 3.37 -18.14
CA ARG A 12 -24.46 3.05 -18.38
C ARG A 12 -23.74 4.26 -18.92
N ILE A 13 -22.62 4.59 -18.27
CA ILE A 13 -21.69 5.63 -18.73
C ILE A 13 -20.50 4.91 -19.34
N SER A 14 -20.18 5.19 -20.58
CA SER A 14 -18.99 4.64 -21.25
C SER A 14 -17.85 5.63 -21.21
N VAL A 15 -16.66 5.13 -20.93
CA VAL A 15 -15.41 5.88 -20.99
C VAL A 15 -14.56 5.28 -22.10
N ARG A 16 -14.08 6.10 -23.04
CA ARG A 16 -13.24 5.66 -24.18
C ARG A 16 -13.81 4.49 -24.97
N ALA A 17 -15.13 4.45 -25.15
CA ALA A 17 -15.77 3.38 -25.91
C ALA A 17 -15.43 3.50 -27.39
N SER A 18 -14.88 2.42 -27.96
CA SER A 18 -14.55 2.36 -29.39
C SER A 18 -15.77 2.15 -30.32
N LYS A 19 -16.95 1.84 -29.75
CA LYS A 19 -18.17 1.57 -30.46
C LYS A 19 -19.37 2.29 -29.84
N PRO A 20 -20.10 3.12 -30.61
CA PRO A 20 -21.26 3.87 -30.11
C PRO A 20 -22.40 2.99 -29.56
N GLU A 21 -22.55 1.78 -30.07
CA GLU A 21 -23.62 0.84 -29.70
C GLU A 21 -23.57 0.35 -28.24
N TYR A 22 -22.44 0.58 -27.56
CA TYR A 22 -22.28 0.23 -26.13
C TYR A 22 -22.56 1.40 -25.18
N THR A 23 -22.99 2.55 -25.74
CA THR A 23 -23.05 3.81 -25.01
C THR A 23 -24.49 4.32 -24.89
N GLU A 24 -25.06 4.32 -23.68
CA GLU A 24 -26.25 5.11 -23.40
C GLU A 24 -25.86 6.56 -23.12
N ILE A 25 -24.75 6.76 -22.41
CA ILE A 25 -24.19 8.08 -22.05
C ILE A 25 -22.68 8.02 -22.25
N ASN A 26 -22.10 9.00 -22.94
CA ASN A 26 -20.65 9.12 -23.09
C ASN A 26 -20.10 10.02 -21.98
N PHE A 27 -19.05 9.58 -21.29
CA PHE A 27 -18.42 10.32 -20.22
C PHE A 27 -17.91 11.70 -20.68
N ASP A 28 -17.30 11.77 -21.86
CA ASP A 28 -16.78 13.04 -22.40
C ASP A 28 -17.92 14.06 -22.63
N GLN A 29 -19.10 13.59 -23.11
CA GLN A 29 -20.29 14.46 -23.26
C GLN A 29 -20.84 14.96 -21.92
N ILE A 30 -20.71 14.16 -20.83
CA ILE A 30 -21.09 14.61 -19.48
C ILE A 30 -20.16 15.73 -19.04
N ILE A 31 -18.85 15.56 -19.24
CA ILE A 31 -17.85 16.55 -18.83
C ILE A 31 -18.02 17.86 -19.61
N ASP A 32 -18.19 17.77 -20.95
CA ASP A 32 -18.36 18.94 -21.82
C ASP A 32 -19.66 19.72 -21.51
N GLY A 33 -20.69 19.04 -21.06
CA GLY A 33 -21.98 19.62 -20.67
C GLY A 33 -22.13 19.96 -19.18
N ALA A 34 -21.09 19.70 -18.36
CA ALA A 34 -21.17 19.91 -16.92
C ALA A 34 -21.10 21.41 -16.58
N ASP A 35 -21.97 21.84 -15.67
CA ASP A 35 -21.83 23.16 -15.02
C ASP A 35 -20.57 23.15 -14.16
N THR A 36 -19.69 24.13 -14.37
CA THR A 36 -18.43 24.26 -13.63
C THR A 36 -18.61 24.90 -12.26
N GLU A 37 -19.81 25.42 -11.94
CA GLU A 37 -20.12 25.96 -10.63
C GLU A 37 -20.52 24.84 -9.66
N LEU A 38 -19.85 24.76 -8.52
CA LEU A 38 -20.24 23.92 -7.39
C LEU A 38 -21.59 24.41 -6.86
N GLN A 39 -22.67 23.76 -7.27
CA GLN A 39 -24.04 24.19 -6.95
C GLN A 39 -24.43 23.97 -5.48
N LYS A 40 -23.78 23.07 -4.76
CA LYS A 40 -24.09 22.76 -3.33
C LYS A 40 -22.92 22.11 -2.63
N THR A 41 -22.56 22.65 -1.46
CA THR A 41 -21.78 21.90 -0.47
C THR A 41 -22.66 20.87 0.20
N VAL A 42 -22.18 19.64 0.31
CA VAL A 42 -22.82 18.56 1.08
C VAL A 42 -22.15 18.52 2.46
N ASP A 43 -22.96 18.51 3.52
CA ASP A 43 -22.43 18.28 4.86
C ASP A 43 -21.91 16.83 4.93
N ILE A 44 -20.62 16.69 5.22
CA ILE A 44 -19.93 15.40 5.31
C ILE A 44 -19.50 15.19 6.76
N HIS A 45 -19.95 14.08 7.34
CA HIS A 45 -19.53 13.67 8.66
C HIS A 45 -18.32 12.71 8.56
N PRO A 46 -17.35 12.75 9.49
CA PRO A 46 -16.20 11.84 9.45
C PRO A 46 -16.54 10.35 9.34
N GLU A 47 -17.65 9.92 9.92
CA GLU A 47 -18.11 8.53 9.88
C GLU A 47 -18.98 8.16 8.66
N ASP A 48 -19.22 9.11 7.75
CA ASP A 48 -19.93 8.81 6.51
C ASP A 48 -19.10 7.89 5.63
N GLU A 49 -19.80 7.05 4.86
CA GLU A 49 -19.18 6.10 3.93
C GLU A 49 -18.67 6.86 2.72
N ALA A 50 -17.34 6.85 2.53
CA ALA A 50 -16.69 7.60 1.48
C ALA A 50 -16.38 6.75 0.25
N SER A 51 -16.02 5.47 0.45
CA SER A 51 -15.75 4.55 -0.65
C SER A 51 -16.02 3.10 -0.29
N ILE A 52 -16.24 2.29 -1.33
CA ILE A 52 -16.27 0.83 -1.23
C ILE A 52 -15.19 0.31 -2.18
N MET A 53 -14.16 -0.32 -1.61
CA MET A 53 -13.09 -0.96 -2.39
C MET A 53 -13.21 -2.48 -2.32
N TYR A 54 -13.20 -3.13 -3.47
CA TYR A 54 -13.35 -4.58 -3.53
C TYR A 54 -12.00 -5.29 -3.39
N THR A 55 -11.97 -6.31 -2.53
CA THR A 55 -10.84 -7.24 -2.39
C THR A 55 -11.21 -8.60 -2.99
N SER A 56 -10.20 -9.35 -3.47
CA SER A 56 -10.39 -10.67 -4.07
C SER A 56 -11.02 -11.71 -3.13
N GLY A 57 -11.03 -11.45 -1.83
CA GLY A 57 -11.62 -12.31 -0.82
C GLY A 57 -11.05 -13.74 -0.83
N SER A 58 -10.54 -14.21 0.28
CA SER A 58 -10.01 -15.56 0.46
C SER A 58 -11.05 -16.69 0.29
N THR A 59 -12.34 -16.33 0.17
CA THR A 59 -13.46 -17.28 -0.02
C THR A 59 -13.90 -17.39 -1.47
N GLY A 60 -13.14 -16.81 -2.43
CA GLY A 60 -13.45 -16.85 -3.86
C GLY A 60 -14.47 -15.80 -4.33
N HIS A 61 -15.18 -15.13 -3.42
CA HIS A 61 -16.08 -14.03 -3.76
C HIS A 61 -15.50 -12.69 -3.29
N PRO A 62 -15.46 -11.67 -4.17
CA PRO A 62 -15.01 -10.34 -3.79
C PRO A 62 -15.84 -9.75 -2.66
N LYS A 63 -15.18 -9.07 -1.71
CA LYS A 63 -15.82 -8.36 -0.61
C LYS A 63 -15.62 -6.86 -0.79
N GLY A 64 -16.70 -6.09 -0.65
CA GLY A 64 -16.63 -4.63 -0.69
C GLY A 64 -16.28 -4.08 0.69
N VAL A 65 -15.08 -3.55 0.84
CA VAL A 65 -14.61 -2.91 2.07
C VAL A 65 -15.15 -1.49 2.13
N VAL A 66 -15.95 -1.18 3.14
CA VAL A 66 -16.55 0.15 3.34
C VAL A 66 -15.59 1.01 4.15
N LEU A 67 -15.11 2.09 3.55
CA LEU A 67 -14.17 3.04 4.14
C LEU A 67 -14.87 4.37 4.42
N THR A 68 -14.60 4.97 5.58
CA THR A 68 -15.16 6.26 6.00
C THR A 68 -14.26 7.41 5.60
N HIS A 69 -14.81 8.63 5.57
CA HIS A 69 -14.02 9.86 5.36
C HIS A 69 -12.91 9.99 6.41
N ARG A 70 -13.18 9.67 7.68
CA ARG A 70 -12.16 9.65 8.74
C ARG A 70 -10.99 8.74 8.38
N GLY A 71 -11.26 7.48 8.00
CA GLY A 71 -10.22 6.50 7.70
C GLY A 71 -9.38 6.90 6.49
N ILE A 72 -10.02 7.40 5.43
CA ILE A 72 -9.34 7.82 4.21
C ILE A 72 -8.44 9.04 4.47
N ILE A 73 -8.91 10.04 5.23
CA ILE A 73 -8.12 11.25 5.56
C ILE A 73 -7.01 10.92 6.55
N PHE A 74 -7.25 9.99 7.47
CA PHE A 74 -6.25 9.57 8.45
C PHE A 74 -5.01 8.95 7.76
N ALA A 75 -5.17 8.24 6.65
CA ALA A 75 -4.06 7.59 5.97
C ALA A 75 -2.97 8.57 5.50
N PRO A 76 -3.23 9.61 4.69
CA PRO A 76 -2.21 10.58 4.33
C PRO A 76 -1.64 11.33 5.54
N LEU A 77 -2.44 11.65 6.55
CA LEU A 77 -1.96 12.31 7.78
C LEU A 77 -0.97 11.42 8.55
N TYR A 78 -1.24 10.13 8.63
CA TYR A 78 -0.32 9.15 9.23
C TYR A 78 1.02 9.12 8.49
N TRP A 79 1.02 9.06 7.14
CA TRP A 79 2.24 9.07 6.34
C TRP A 79 3.02 10.38 6.49
N ILE A 80 2.34 11.52 6.53
CA ILE A 80 2.96 12.83 6.77
C ILE A 80 3.63 12.83 8.16
N THR A 81 2.91 12.36 9.19
CA THR A 81 3.43 12.34 10.56
C THR A 81 4.68 11.48 10.69
N ILE A 82 4.65 10.23 10.17
CA ILE A 82 5.80 9.33 10.30
C ILE A 82 7.01 9.82 9.51
N THR A 83 6.79 10.41 8.34
CA THR A 83 7.89 11.00 7.55
C THR A 83 8.49 12.21 8.25
N THR A 84 7.65 13.08 8.83
CA THR A 84 8.11 14.25 9.61
C THR A 84 8.88 13.82 10.86
N MET A 85 8.38 12.84 11.60
CA MET A 85 9.07 12.30 12.78
C MET A 85 10.42 11.66 12.43
N GLY A 86 10.48 10.86 11.34
CA GLY A 86 11.72 10.27 10.86
C GLY A 86 12.77 11.34 10.56
N ARG A 87 12.38 12.38 9.81
CA ARG A 87 13.27 13.51 9.52
C ARG A 87 13.73 14.25 10.79
N LEU A 88 12.81 14.55 11.70
CA LEU A 88 13.15 15.20 12.96
C LEU A 88 14.15 14.38 13.78
N ALA A 89 14.01 13.05 13.76
CA ALA A 89 14.95 12.15 14.41
C ALA A 89 16.34 12.18 13.74
N ASP A 90 16.39 12.28 12.40
CA ASP A 90 17.63 12.28 11.63
C ASP A 90 18.38 13.62 11.69
N THR A 91 17.66 14.74 11.62
CA THR A 91 18.27 16.09 11.50
C THR A 91 18.24 16.89 12.80
N GLY A 92 17.34 16.57 13.72
CA GLY A 92 17.08 17.38 14.92
C GLY A 92 16.35 18.70 14.64
N GLU A 93 15.93 18.95 13.40
CA GLU A 93 15.32 20.20 12.95
C GLU A 93 13.84 20.00 12.57
N ASP A 94 12.98 20.82 13.16
CA ASP A 94 11.57 20.93 12.76
C ASP A 94 11.44 21.96 11.64
N ILE A 95 11.62 21.49 10.40
CA ILE A 95 11.46 22.31 9.21
C ILE A 95 10.02 22.18 8.69
N SER A 96 9.33 23.30 8.49
CA SER A 96 7.98 23.27 7.94
C SER A 96 7.93 22.62 6.54
N ALA A 97 6.78 22.06 6.16
CA ALA A 97 6.61 21.50 4.81
C ALA A 97 6.83 22.54 3.70
N GLU A 98 6.51 23.82 3.99
CA GLU A 98 6.70 24.94 3.06
C GLU A 98 8.20 25.27 2.88
N ASP A 99 8.97 25.30 3.96
CA ASP A 99 10.42 25.54 3.89
C ASP A 99 11.15 24.40 3.17
N GLN A 100 10.69 23.14 3.37
CA GLN A 100 11.22 22.00 2.62
C GLN A 100 11.01 22.12 1.11
N LEU A 101 9.78 22.48 0.70
CA LEU A 101 9.46 22.67 -0.71
C LEU A 101 10.27 23.84 -1.31
N ALA A 102 10.62 24.84 -0.50
CA ALA A 102 11.42 25.99 -0.94
C ALA A 102 12.91 25.64 -1.14
N GLU A 103 13.44 24.66 -0.41
CA GLU A 103 14.82 24.18 -0.53
C GLU A 103 15.00 23.18 -1.69
N GLU A 104 13.93 22.52 -2.13
CA GLU A 104 14.00 21.51 -3.19
C GLU A 104 14.19 22.17 -4.56
N LYS A 105 15.22 21.75 -5.30
CA LYS A 105 15.50 22.22 -6.67
C LYS A 105 14.36 21.94 -7.64
N TYR A 106 13.59 20.88 -7.39
CA TYR A 106 12.47 20.43 -8.20
C TYR A 106 11.27 20.16 -7.30
N GLN A 107 10.06 20.45 -7.78
CA GLN A 107 8.83 20.04 -7.10
C GLN A 107 8.90 18.52 -6.83
N PRO A 108 8.69 18.06 -5.59
CA PRO A 108 8.61 16.63 -5.29
C PRO A 108 7.61 15.93 -6.21
N ALA A 109 8.00 14.78 -6.75
CA ALA A 109 7.22 14.05 -7.73
C ALA A 109 7.20 12.55 -7.42
N THR A 110 6.08 11.89 -7.74
CA THR A 110 5.93 10.44 -7.62
C THR A 110 5.48 9.82 -8.92
N LEU A 111 5.93 8.60 -9.18
CA LEU A 111 5.43 7.76 -10.27
C LEU A 111 4.30 6.87 -9.73
N LEU A 112 3.10 7.03 -10.28
CA LEU A 112 1.93 6.22 -9.94
C LEU A 112 1.70 5.16 -11.02
N SER A 113 2.14 3.94 -10.74
CA SER A 113 1.96 2.74 -11.56
C SER A 113 0.98 1.73 -10.94
N VAL A 114 0.65 1.90 -9.66
CA VAL A 114 -0.32 1.06 -8.95
C VAL A 114 -1.73 1.55 -9.23
N PRO A 115 -2.68 0.66 -9.56
CA PRO A 115 -4.04 1.06 -9.90
C PRO A 115 -4.77 1.78 -8.75
N LEU A 116 -5.58 2.81 -9.10
CA LEU A 116 -6.37 3.58 -8.13
C LEU A 116 -7.51 2.80 -7.46
N PHE A 117 -7.85 1.62 -7.94
CA PHE A 117 -8.80 0.73 -7.27
C PHE A 117 -8.18 -0.08 -6.13
N HIS A 118 -6.87 0.06 -5.88
CA HIS A 118 -6.16 -0.43 -4.70
C HIS A 118 -5.85 0.71 -3.75
N VAL A 119 -5.98 0.47 -2.43
CA VAL A 119 -5.66 1.46 -1.40
C VAL A 119 -4.22 1.96 -1.47
N THR A 120 -3.26 1.13 -1.89
CA THR A 120 -1.87 1.56 -2.12
C THR A 120 -1.80 2.65 -3.18
N GLY A 121 -2.42 2.44 -4.36
CA GLY A 121 -2.44 3.45 -5.42
C GLY A 121 -3.23 4.68 -5.04
N CYS A 122 -4.44 4.50 -4.50
CA CYS A 122 -5.36 5.57 -4.17
C CYS A 122 -4.93 6.35 -2.91
N HIS A 123 -4.77 5.66 -1.78
CA HIS A 123 -4.57 6.34 -0.48
C HIS A 123 -3.09 6.65 -0.21
N ALA A 124 -2.21 5.65 -0.33
CA ALA A 124 -0.81 5.82 0.02
C ALA A 124 0.00 6.61 -1.02
N ILE A 125 -0.44 6.67 -2.29
CA ILE A 125 0.27 7.42 -3.33
C ILE A 125 -0.52 8.65 -3.76
N PHE A 126 -1.73 8.48 -4.32
CA PHE A 126 -2.47 9.56 -4.97
C PHE A 126 -2.98 10.59 -3.96
N LEU A 127 -3.75 10.19 -2.92
CA LEU A 127 -4.28 11.12 -1.93
C LEU A 127 -3.16 11.76 -1.08
N LEU A 128 -2.13 11.00 -0.73
CA LEU A 128 -0.95 11.56 -0.08
C LEU A 128 -0.29 12.64 -0.95
N SER A 129 -0.17 12.40 -2.26
CA SER A 129 0.43 13.37 -3.19
C SER A 129 -0.37 14.67 -3.26
N ILE A 130 -1.71 14.58 -3.26
CA ILE A 130 -2.58 15.76 -3.19
C ILE A 130 -2.36 16.50 -1.87
N ALA A 131 -2.33 15.78 -0.74
CA ALA A 131 -2.20 16.38 0.58
C ALA A 131 -0.89 17.15 0.78
N VAL A 132 0.21 16.71 0.13
CA VAL A 132 1.55 17.34 0.27
C VAL A 132 1.96 18.16 -0.97
N GLY A 133 1.07 18.40 -1.93
CA GLY A 133 1.40 19.18 -3.15
C GLY A 133 2.43 18.52 -4.06
N ARG A 134 2.50 17.19 -4.08
CA ARG A 134 3.45 16.41 -4.88
C ARG A 134 2.93 16.24 -6.31
N LYS A 135 3.78 16.45 -7.31
CA LYS A 135 3.47 16.11 -8.71
C LYS A 135 3.27 14.60 -8.85
N THR A 136 2.18 14.19 -9.48
CA THR A 136 1.90 12.77 -9.75
C THR A 136 2.02 12.49 -11.23
N VAL A 137 2.95 11.61 -11.60
CA VAL A 137 3.15 11.13 -12.97
C VAL A 137 2.46 9.78 -13.10
N LEU A 138 1.50 9.68 -14.01
CA LEU A 138 0.70 8.46 -14.20
C LEU A 138 1.37 7.55 -15.25
N MET A 139 1.49 6.27 -14.91
CA MET A 139 1.98 5.25 -15.83
C MET A 139 0.87 4.24 -16.12
N TYR A 140 0.48 4.12 -17.40
CA TYR A 140 -0.65 3.28 -17.80
C TYR A 140 -0.36 1.77 -17.69
N LYS A 141 0.84 1.36 -18.10
CA LYS A 141 1.28 -0.04 -18.05
C LYS A 141 2.70 -0.08 -17.53
N TRP A 142 2.95 -0.96 -16.59
CA TRP A 142 4.25 -1.13 -16.01
C TRP A 142 5.29 -1.60 -17.04
N ASP A 143 6.41 -0.93 -17.06
CA ASP A 143 7.63 -1.27 -17.79
C ASP A 143 8.80 -0.57 -17.09
N PRO A 144 9.82 -1.29 -16.59
CA PRO A 144 10.89 -0.71 -15.78
C PRO A 144 11.79 0.26 -16.54
N GLU A 145 12.03 0.05 -17.85
CA GLU A 145 12.82 0.97 -18.67
C GLU A 145 12.07 2.30 -18.85
N ASN A 146 10.79 2.24 -19.19
CA ASN A 146 9.96 3.45 -19.28
C ASN A 146 9.79 4.13 -17.92
N ALA A 147 9.75 3.38 -16.82
CA ALA A 147 9.72 3.96 -15.48
C ALA A 147 11.00 4.77 -15.20
N LEU A 148 12.19 4.26 -15.58
CA LEU A 148 13.44 4.98 -15.45
C LEU A 148 13.48 6.24 -16.34
N ASP A 149 12.99 6.16 -17.57
CA ASP A 149 12.89 7.31 -18.48
C ASP A 149 11.99 8.41 -17.89
N LEU A 150 10.85 8.02 -17.28
CA LEU A 150 9.97 8.96 -16.58
C LEU A 150 10.61 9.53 -15.31
N ILE A 151 11.34 8.72 -14.53
CA ILE A 151 12.06 9.19 -13.33
C ILE A 151 13.08 10.26 -13.71
N GLU A 152 13.85 10.05 -14.78
CA GLU A 152 14.82 11.02 -15.27
C GLU A 152 14.15 12.28 -15.84
N ALA A 153 13.16 12.12 -16.73
CA ALA A 153 12.53 13.24 -17.43
C ALA A 153 11.71 14.12 -16.49
N GLU A 154 10.91 13.53 -15.62
CA GLU A 154 9.95 14.21 -14.76
C GLU A 154 10.50 14.55 -13.37
N LYS A 155 11.78 14.24 -13.13
CA LYS A 155 12.49 14.50 -11.86
C LYS A 155 11.78 13.87 -10.66
N ILE A 156 11.37 12.60 -10.82
CA ILE A 156 10.63 11.88 -9.79
C ILE A 156 11.52 11.67 -8.57
N SER A 157 11.00 12.02 -7.39
CA SER A 157 11.71 11.90 -6.11
C SER A 157 11.33 10.66 -5.31
N ALA A 158 10.14 10.09 -5.56
CA ALA A 158 9.66 8.91 -4.85
C ALA A 158 8.94 7.94 -5.78
N PHE A 159 9.18 6.65 -5.56
CA PHE A 159 8.43 5.55 -6.18
C PHE A 159 7.96 4.59 -5.09
N THR A 160 6.69 4.23 -5.19
CA THR A 160 6.07 3.19 -4.35
C THR A 160 5.34 2.21 -5.26
N GLY A 161 5.70 0.93 -5.17
CA GLY A 161 5.08 -0.14 -5.95
C GLY A 161 5.06 -1.46 -5.18
N VAL A 162 4.77 -2.55 -5.87
CA VAL A 162 5.02 -3.88 -5.29
C VAL A 162 6.54 -4.16 -5.31
N PRO A 163 7.07 -5.00 -4.39
CA PRO A 163 8.51 -5.26 -4.30
C PRO A 163 9.17 -5.69 -5.60
N THR A 164 8.48 -6.44 -6.45
CA THR A 164 8.96 -6.84 -7.78
C THR A 164 9.27 -5.62 -8.66
N MET A 165 8.36 -4.61 -8.68
CA MET A 165 8.59 -3.38 -9.46
C MET A 165 9.84 -2.64 -8.99
N SER A 166 10.05 -2.54 -7.68
CA SER A 166 11.26 -1.91 -7.12
C SER A 166 12.53 -2.67 -7.51
N SER A 167 12.49 -4.00 -7.51
CA SER A 167 13.63 -4.84 -7.94
C SER A 167 13.92 -4.70 -9.43
N GLU A 168 12.88 -4.63 -10.27
CA GLU A 168 13.04 -4.43 -11.71
C GLU A 168 13.63 -3.05 -12.05
N ILE A 169 13.30 -1.99 -11.29
CA ILE A 169 13.95 -0.67 -11.41
C ILE A 169 15.45 -0.80 -11.12
N VAL A 170 15.82 -1.49 -10.03
CA VAL A 170 17.25 -1.70 -9.66
C VAL A 170 17.99 -2.43 -10.77
N GLU A 171 17.40 -3.49 -11.33
CA GLU A 171 18.03 -4.27 -12.39
C GLU A 171 18.12 -3.52 -13.72
N ALA A 172 17.05 -2.81 -14.12
CA ALA A 172 17.04 -2.02 -15.34
C ALA A 172 18.09 -0.88 -15.26
N GLN A 173 18.17 -0.20 -14.11
CA GLN A 173 19.17 0.84 -13.87
C GLN A 173 20.60 0.29 -13.92
N ALA A 174 20.86 -0.92 -13.42
CA ALA A 174 22.15 -1.55 -13.50
C ALA A 174 22.55 -1.93 -14.93
N LYS A 175 21.57 -2.30 -15.77
CA LYS A 175 21.80 -2.67 -17.18
C LYS A 175 21.96 -1.47 -18.10
N ASN A 176 21.12 -0.46 -17.90
CA ASN A 176 21.02 0.71 -18.78
C ASN A 176 20.79 1.98 -17.91
N PRO A 177 21.88 2.57 -17.38
CA PRO A 177 21.79 3.67 -16.42
C PRO A 177 21.15 4.95 -16.98
N ARG A 178 20.26 5.59 -16.18
CA ARG A 178 19.72 6.94 -16.35
C ARG A 178 20.20 7.84 -15.22
N ASN A 179 20.05 9.15 -15.40
CA ASN A 179 20.26 10.08 -14.30
C ASN A 179 19.03 10.15 -13.41
N ILE A 180 19.00 9.34 -12.35
CA ILE A 180 17.93 9.26 -11.37
C ILE A 180 18.32 9.86 -10.00
N GLU A 181 19.21 10.85 -9.98
CA GLU A 181 19.69 11.51 -8.73
C GLU A 181 18.55 12.11 -7.90
N THR A 182 17.43 12.44 -8.55
CA THR A 182 16.23 12.94 -7.88
C THR A 182 15.46 11.88 -7.11
N LEU A 183 15.62 10.59 -7.45
CA LEU A 183 14.94 9.49 -6.75
C LEU A 183 15.57 9.30 -5.37
N LYS A 184 14.82 9.70 -4.33
CA LYS A 184 15.23 9.58 -2.93
C LYS A 184 14.63 8.34 -2.27
N ASP A 185 13.36 8.05 -2.55
CA ASP A 185 12.63 6.95 -1.94
C ASP A 185 12.23 5.91 -2.98
N LEU A 186 12.65 4.68 -2.77
CA LEU A 186 12.28 3.52 -3.57
C LEU A 186 11.65 2.47 -2.65
N LEU A 187 10.31 2.53 -2.55
CA LEU A 187 9.53 1.86 -1.54
C LEU A 187 8.74 0.68 -2.12
N GLY A 188 8.40 -0.27 -1.25
CA GLY A 188 7.56 -1.42 -1.56
C GLY A 188 6.34 -1.51 -0.64
N GLY A 189 5.31 -2.25 -1.08
CA GLY A 189 4.14 -2.56 -0.27
C GLY A 189 3.18 -3.52 -0.97
N GLY A 190 2.24 -4.06 -0.23
CA GLY A 190 1.20 -4.96 -0.77
C GLY A 190 1.60 -6.43 -0.93
N SER A 191 2.88 -6.77 -0.76
CA SER A 191 3.38 -8.15 -0.67
C SER A 191 4.66 -8.19 0.16
N ALA A 192 5.08 -9.41 0.55
CA ALA A 192 6.35 -9.63 1.23
C ALA A 192 7.53 -9.21 0.33
N ARG A 193 8.61 -8.72 0.95
CA ARG A 193 9.83 -8.34 0.26
C ARG A 193 11.01 -9.12 0.83
N PRO A 194 11.66 -9.99 0.02
CA PRO A 194 12.85 -10.71 0.46
C PRO A 194 13.96 -9.76 0.91
N PRO A 195 14.64 -10.03 2.05
CA PRO A 195 15.73 -9.20 2.56
C PRO A 195 16.86 -8.94 1.55
N GLU A 196 17.12 -9.89 0.67
CA GLU A 196 18.14 -9.75 -0.38
C GLU A 196 17.82 -8.64 -1.38
N GLN A 197 16.55 -8.40 -1.69
CA GLN A 197 16.12 -7.28 -2.55
C GLN A 197 16.46 -5.91 -1.91
N VAL A 198 16.36 -5.81 -0.58
CA VAL A 198 16.72 -4.59 0.16
C VAL A 198 18.23 -4.34 0.06
N ARG A 199 19.06 -5.40 0.24
CA ARG A 199 20.52 -5.33 0.10
C ARG A 199 20.94 -4.99 -1.33
N LYS A 200 20.31 -5.59 -2.34
CA LYS A 200 20.54 -5.28 -3.77
C LYS A 200 20.22 -3.83 -4.09
N GLN A 201 19.09 -3.31 -3.59
CA GLN A 201 18.73 -1.90 -3.76
C GLN A 201 19.84 -1.00 -3.18
N LYS A 202 20.25 -1.19 -1.92
CA LYS A 202 21.28 -0.35 -1.30
C LYS A 202 22.62 -0.42 -2.03
N LYS A 203 22.97 -1.59 -2.55
CA LYS A 203 24.20 -1.80 -3.31
C LYS A 203 24.21 -1.06 -4.65
N HIS A 204 23.12 -1.11 -5.41
CA HIS A 204 23.05 -0.57 -6.77
C HIS A 204 22.54 0.87 -6.83
N LEU A 205 21.73 1.27 -5.85
CA LEU A 205 21.14 2.60 -5.70
C LEU A 205 21.44 3.15 -4.29
N PRO A 206 22.72 3.42 -3.96
CA PRO A 206 23.13 3.75 -2.58
C PRO A 206 22.49 5.03 -2.04
N ASN A 207 22.08 5.94 -2.93
CA ASN A 207 21.47 7.23 -2.59
C ASN A 207 19.94 7.16 -2.42
N THR A 208 19.34 5.96 -2.57
CA THR A 208 17.90 5.77 -2.35
C THR A 208 17.65 5.14 -0.98
N ASN A 209 16.57 5.57 -0.34
CA ASN A 209 16.06 4.96 0.88
C ASN A 209 15.18 3.77 0.52
N PRO A 210 15.50 2.55 0.94
CA PRO A 210 14.59 1.44 0.83
C PRO A 210 13.49 1.56 1.88
N GLY A 211 12.30 1.05 1.57
CA GLY A 211 11.23 0.98 2.56
C GLY A 211 10.18 -0.04 2.17
N ILE A 212 9.39 -0.44 3.17
CA ILE A 212 8.25 -1.32 3.02
C ILE A 212 7.08 -0.82 3.87
N GLY A 213 5.87 -0.89 3.33
CA GLY A 213 4.63 -0.68 4.07
C GLY A 213 3.80 -1.96 4.11
N TYR A 214 3.34 -2.32 5.29
CA TYR A 214 2.37 -3.38 5.53
C TYR A 214 1.03 -2.78 5.90
N GLY A 215 -0.02 -3.30 5.33
CA GLY A 215 -1.41 -2.89 5.57
C GLY A 215 -2.34 -3.56 4.57
N MET A 216 -3.62 -3.34 4.73
CA MET A 216 -4.65 -3.96 3.90
C MET A 216 -5.76 -2.94 3.57
N THR A 217 -6.68 -3.33 2.70
CA THR A 217 -7.79 -2.46 2.32
C THR A 217 -8.64 -2.07 3.54
N GLU A 218 -8.84 -2.99 4.47
CA GLU A 218 -9.59 -2.83 5.69
C GLU A 218 -8.95 -1.85 6.70
N THR A 219 -7.70 -1.46 6.47
CA THR A 219 -6.98 -0.48 7.28
C THR A 219 -6.50 0.74 6.48
N ASN A 220 -7.09 1.01 5.30
CA ASN A 220 -6.71 2.12 4.42
C ASN A 220 -5.23 2.12 4.02
N ALA A 221 -4.62 0.94 3.79
CA ALA A 221 -3.21 0.69 3.51
C ALA A 221 -2.25 0.94 4.70
N LEU A 222 -2.76 1.09 5.91
CA LEU A 222 -1.97 1.32 7.11
C LEU A 222 -1.85 0.07 7.98
N GLY A 223 -0.72 -0.05 8.66
CA GLY A 223 -0.39 -1.13 9.60
C GLY A 223 0.99 -0.89 10.19
N ALA A 224 2.01 -1.43 9.56
CA ALA A 224 3.40 -1.23 9.96
C ALA A 224 4.23 -0.69 8.80
N ASN A 225 5.32 -0.02 9.09
CA ASN A 225 6.25 0.45 8.07
C ASN A 225 7.68 0.46 8.56
N ASN A 226 8.59 0.14 7.65
CA ASN A 226 10.03 0.12 7.86
C ASN A 226 10.71 0.87 6.72
N ALA A 227 11.68 1.72 7.01
CA ALA A 227 12.37 2.49 5.98
C ALA A 227 13.80 2.88 6.40
N GLY A 228 14.61 3.26 5.41
CA GLY A 228 15.95 3.82 5.62
C GLY A 228 16.92 2.86 6.32
N GLU A 229 17.74 3.41 7.20
CA GLU A 229 18.78 2.65 7.90
C GLU A 229 18.20 1.59 8.86
N VAL A 230 17.04 1.84 9.46
CA VAL A 230 16.35 0.87 10.32
C VAL A 230 15.91 -0.35 9.50
N TYR A 231 15.43 -0.13 8.26
CA TYR A 231 15.08 -1.23 7.37
C TYR A 231 16.29 -2.04 6.92
N LEU A 232 17.44 -1.40 6.74
CA LEU A 232 18.69 -2.10 6.42
C LEU A 232 19.18 -2.99 7.58
N GLN A 233 18.89 -2.59 8.83
CA GLN A 233 19.23 -3.39 10.02
C GLN A 233 18.24 -4.53 10.25
N LYS A 234 16.95 -4.33 9.97
CA LYS A 234 15.87 -5.33 10.15
C LYS A 234 15.13 -5.59 8.82
N PRO A 235 15.81 -6.10 7.76
CA PRO A 235 15.26 -6.18 6.41
C PRO A 235 14.15 -7.24 6.23
N ALA A 236 13.97 -8.15 7.19
CA ALA A 236 12.88 -9.12 7.21
C ALA A 236 11.62 -8.58 7.89
N SER A 237 11.72 -7.46 8.63
CA SER A 237 10.58 -6.87 9.33
C SER A 237 9.79 -5.93 8.43
N THR A 238 8.46 -5.95 8.56
CA THR A 238 7.57 -4.96 7.95
C THR A 238 7.56 -3.64 8.72
N GLY A 239 8.27 -3.55 9.86
CA GLY A 239 8.41 -2.37 10.68
C GLY A 239 7.46 -2.34 11.87
N PHE A 240 7.09 -1.14 12.28
CA PHE A 240 6.26 -0.90 13.46
C PHE A 240 5.07 0.01 13.13
N GLY A 241 4.04 -0.04 13.95
CA GLY A 241 2.97 0.94 13.95
C GLY A 241 3.37 2.17 14.75
N LEU A 242 3.09 3.37 14.25
CA LEU A 242 3.41 4.60 14.98
C LEU A 242 2.61 4.65 16.30
N PRO A 243 3.27 4.64 17.47
CA PRO A 243 2.59 4.65 18.76
C PRO A 243 1.55 5.77 18.86
N LEU A 244 0.45 5.52 19.57
CA LEU A 244 -0.72 6.40 19.74
C LEU A 244 -1.61 6.54 18.51
N LEU A 245 -1.10 6.30 17.29
CA LEU A 245 -1.87 6.38 16.05
C LEU A 245 -2.22 5.00 15.50
N MET A 246 -1.40 4.00 15.80
CA MET A 246 -1.56 2.63 15.32
C MET A 246 -1.22 1.65 16.44
N GLU A 247 -2.15 0.78 16.77
CA GLU A 247 -1.94 -0.29 17.72
C GLU A 247 -1.81 -1.63 16.97
N LEU A 248 -0.81 -2.42 17.33
CA LEU A 248 -0.57 -3.76 16.82
C LEU A 248 -0.60 -4.74 18.00
N LYS A 249 -1.16 -5.92 17.79
CA LYS A 249 -1.07 -7.05 18.73
C LYS A 249 -1.11 -8.37 17.99
N ILE A 250 -0.63 -9.38 18.64
CA ILE A 250 -0.68 -10.77 18.17
C ILE A 250 -1.65 -11.54 19.05
N ILE A 251 -2.48 -12.38 18.47
CA ILE A 251 -3.45 -13.22 19.20
C ILE A 251 -3.32 -14.69 18.83
N ASP A 252 -3.64 -15.56 19.78
CA ASP A 252 -3.81 -17.00 19.54
C ASP A 252 -5.16 -17.32 18.86
N ASP A 253 -5.43 -18.60 18.61
CA ASP A 253 -6.68 -19.06 18.00
C ASP A 253 -7.92 -18.85 18.92
N ASP A 254 -7.71 -18.73 20.22
CA ASP A 254 -8.76 -18.44 21.21
C ASP A 254 -9.01 -16.93 21.37
N GLY A 255 -8.17 -16.08 20.74
CA GLY A 255 -8.25 -14.61 20.77
C GLY A 255 -7.54 -13.96 21.96
N ASN A 256 -6.72 -14.70 22.70
CA ASN A 256 -5.89 -14.15 23.77
C ASN A 256 -4.67 -13.44 23.17
N ASN A 257 -4.23 -12.36 23.81
CA ASN A 257 -3.00 -11.69 23.42
C ASN A 257 -1.79 -12.58 23.72
N LEU A 258 -0.86 -12.63 22.76
CA LEU A 258 0.42 -13.30 22.89
C LEU A 258 1.52 -12.30 23.30
N ASP A 259 2.58 -12.80 23.93
CA ASP A 259 3.75 -12.02 24.30
C ASP A 259 4.68 -11.78 23.09
N THR A 260 5.71 -10.94 23.25
CA THR A 260 6.72 -10.70 22.22
C THR A 260 7.43 -12.00 21.81
N ASN A 261 7.77 -12.11 20.55
CA ASN A 261 8.36 -13.29 19.91
C ASN A 261 7.45 -14.54 19.85
N GLU A 262 6.20 -14.44 20.27
CA GLU A 262 5.21 -15.49 20.05
C GLU A 262 4.44 -15.28 18.77
N THR A 263 4.27 -16.33 17.98
CA THR A 263 3.63 -16.30 16.66
C THR A 263 2.13 -16.54 16.78
N GLY A 264 1.33 -15.66 16.16
CA GLY A 264 -0.12 -15.77 16.09
C GLY A 264 -0.72 -14.84 15.02
N GLU A 265 -2.03 -14.64 15.06
CA GLU A 265 -2.71 -13.77 14.12
C GLU A 265 -2.48 -12.29 14.45
N VAL A 266 -2.03 -11.54 13.45
CA VAL A 266 -1.80 -10.09 13.57
C VAL A 266 -3.14 -9.35 13.62
N CYS A 267 -3.27 -8.45 14.59
CA CYS A 267 -4.42 -7.56 14.70
C CYS A 267 -3.98 -6.09 14.66
N ILE A 268 -4.75 -5.27 13.97
CA ILE A 268 -4.50 -3.84 13.79
C ILE A 268 -5.68 -3.03 14.32
N LYS A 269 -5.40 -1.93 15.02
CA LYS A 269 -6.41 -0.97 15.44
C LYS A 269 -5.91 0.46 15.24
N SER A 270 -6.73 1.28 14.58
CA SER A 270 -6.46 2.72 14.38
C SER A 270 -7.70 3.45 13.91
N ALA A 271 -7.61 4.76 13.73
CA ALA A 271 -8.66 5.55 13.10
C ALA A 271 -8.86 5.23 11.60
N SER A 272 -7.96 4.47 10.97
CA SER A 272 -8.06 3.99 9.59
C SER A 272 -8.86 2.69 9.44
N THR A 273 -9.28 2.05 10.54
CA THR A 273 -10.05 0.81 10.51
C THR A 273 -11.35 0.98 9.73
N PHE A 274 -11.67 0.02 8.86
CA PHE A 274 -12.86 0.04 8.02
C PHE A 274 -14.16 -0.05 8.85
N LYS A 275 -15.27 0.37 8.25
CA LYS A 275 -16.60 0.29 8.87
C LYS A 275 -17.17 -1.14 8.88
N GLY A 276 -16.76 -1.93 7.88
CA GLY A 276 -17.22 -3.30 7.67
C GLY A 276 -17.27 -3.66 6.19
N TYR A 277 -17.71 -4.88 5.88
CA TYR A 277 -17.94 -5.31 4.50
C TYR A 277 -19.35 -4.98 4.05
N TRP A 278 -19.48 -4.39 2.86
CA TRP A 278 -20.73 -4.00 2.26
C TRP A 278 -21.72 -5.16 2.19
N LYS A 279 -22.88 -5.00 2.86
CA LYS A 279 -23.96 -6.00 2.94
C LYS A 279 -23.50 -7.40 3.36
N ASN A 280 -22.41 -7.51 4.12
CA ASN A 280 -21.88 -8.78 4.58
C ASN A 280 -21.52 -8.73 6.08
N LYS A 281 -22.58 -8.74 6.91
CA LYS A 281 -22.41 -8.68 8.37
C LYS A 281 -21.60 -9.84 8.93
N LYS A 282 -21.80 -11.06 8.39
CA LYS A 282 -21.05 -12.24 8.85
C LYS A 282 -19.54 -12.03 8.69
N ALA A 283 -19.09 -11.67 7.49
CA ALA A 283 -17.67 -11.44 7.26
C ALA A 283 -17.13 -10.25 8.08
N THR A 284 -17.95 -9.24 8.33
CA THR A 284 -17.58 -8.11 9.20
C THR A 284 -17.34 -8.57 10.63
N ASP A 285 -18.28 -9.34 11.22
CA ASP A 285 -18.16 -9.86 12.59
C ASP A 285 -16.98 -10.84 12.75
N GLU A 286 -16.57 -11.52 11.67
CA GLU A 286 -15.39 -12.40 11.67
C GLU A 286 -14.07 -11.61 11.64
N ALA A 287 -14.02 -10.50 10.90
CA ALA A 287 -12.81 -9.71 10.68
C ALA A 287 -12.62 -8.56 11.67
N LEU A 288 -13.72 -8.01 12.21
CA LEU A 288 -13.70 -6.85 13.10
C LEU A 288 -14.22 -7.21 14.47
N THR A 289 -13.39 -7.05 15.50
CA THR A 289 -13.79 -7.27 16.89
C THR A 289 -14.66 -6.12 17.40
N LYS A 290 -15.43 -6.36 18.48
CA LYS A 290 -16.32 -5.35 19.06
C LYS A 290 -15.60 -4.11 19.59
N ASP A 291 -14.34 -4.25 19.97
CA ASP A 291 -13.47 -3.20 20.47
C ASP A 291 -12.58 -2.55 19.38
N GLY A 292 -12.89 -2.85 18.09
CA GLY A 292 -12.35 -2.14 16.93
C GLY A 292 -11.03 -2.68 16.38
N TRP A 293 -10.65 -3.92 16.71
CA TRP A 293 -9.47 -4.58 16.12
C TRP A 293 -9.85 -5.27 14.81
N VAL A 294 -9.04 -5.04 13.79
CA VAL A 294 -9.08 -5.81 12.54
C VAL A 294 -8.20 -7.03 12.69
N LYS A 295 -8.77 -8.22 12.52
CA LYS A 295 -8.05 -9.47 12.33
C LYS A 295 -7.59 -9.53 10.89
N THR A 296 -6.29 -9.52 10.67
CA THR A 296 -5.74 -9.39 9.31
C THR A 296 -5.79 -10.68 8.51
N GLY A 297 -5.81 -11.83 9.20
CA GLY A 297 -5.62 -13.14 8.59
C GLY A 297 -4.16 -13.41 8.24
N ASP A 298 -3.24 -12.52 8.60
CA ASP A 298 -1.79 -12.74 8.48
C ASP A 298 -1.24 -13.26 9.81
N ILE A 299 -0.28 -14.16 9.74
CA ILE A 299 0.41 -14.77 10.88
C ILE A 299 1.78 -14.12 11.01
N GLY A 300 2.13 -13.74 12.23
CA GLY A 300 3.38 -13.06 12.50
C GLY A 300 3.66 -12.91 14.00
N TYR A 301 4.67 -12.14 14.33
CA TYR A 301 5.05 -11.83 15.71
C TYR A 301 5.62 -10.43 15.82
N LEU A 302 5.62 -9.89 17.03
CA LEU A 302 6.31 -8.64 17.38
C LEU A 302 7.60 -9.01 18.12
N ASP A 303 8.74 -8.42 17.73
CA ASP A 303 9.98 -8.56 18.50
C ASP A 303 9.98 -7.66 19.75
N ASP A 304 11.03 -7.75 20.56
CA ASP A 304 11.16 -7.00 21.82
C ASP A 304 11.24 -5.46 21.61
N ASP A 305 11.59 -5.02 20.41
CA ASP A 305 11.59 -3.61 19.99
C ASP A 305 10.24 -3.16 19.41
N GLY A 306 9.25 -4.06 19.30
CA GLY A 306 7.93 -3.79 18.74
C GLY A 306 7.86 -3.84 17.21
N PHE A 307 8.87 -4.39 16.54
CA PHE A 307 8.86 -4.59 15.09
C PHE A 307 8.05 -5.82 14.71
N LEU A 308 7.17 -5.65 13.72
CA LEU A 308 6.33 -6.71 13.18
C LEU A 308 7.07 -7.51 12.12
N TYR A 309 6.99 -8.83 12.25
CA TYR A 309 7.44 -9.80 11.26
C TYR A 309 6.22 -10.62 10.79
N ILE A 310 5.99 -10.64 9.49
CA ILE A 310 4.93 -11.45 8.88
C ILE A 310 5.56 -12.75 8.40
N ASN A 311 5.08 -13.86 8.95
CA ASN A 311 5.56 -15.19 8.58
C ASN A 311 4.81 -15.72 7.36
N ASP A 312 3.46 -15.60 7.35
CA ASP A 312 2.62 -16.07 6.25
C ASP A 312 1.18 -15.55 6.38
N ARG A 313 0.33 -15.93 5.42
CA ARG A 313 -1.12 -15.84 5.60
C ARG A 313 -1.65 -17.10 6.25
N LYS A 314 -2.61 -16.95 7.17
CA LYS A 314 -3.25 -18.10 7.89
C LYS A 314 -3.78 -19.18 6.95
N LYS A 315 -4.07 -18.83 5.68
CA LYS A 315 -4.62 -19.73 4.66
C LYS A 315 -3.59 -20.32 3.71
N ASP A 316 -2.42 -19.70 3.64
CA ASP A 316 -1.37 -20.05 2.69
C ASP A 316 -0.26 -20.88 3.35
N LEU A 317 -0.33 -21.07 4.67
CA LEU A 317 0.58 -21.96 5.42
C LEU A 317 0.53 -23.38 4.88
N VAL A 318 1.68 -23.90 4.48
CA VAL A 318 1.82 -25.30 4.07
C VAL A 318 2.01 -26.17 5.31
N ILE A 319 1.06 -27.10 5.53
CA ILE A 319 1.14 -28.04 6.65
C ILE A 319 1.69 -29.37 6.14
N ARG A 320 2.86 -29.79 6.62
CA ARG A 320 3.47 -31.05 6.26
C ARG A 320 3.96 -31.82 7.50
N GLY A 321 3.40 -32.98 7.72
CA GLY A 321 3.79 -33.83 8.87
C GLY A 321 3.47 -33.22 10.24
N GLY A 322 2.54 -32.26 10.32
CA GLY A 322 2.22 -31.52 11.54
C GLY A 322 3.07 -30.25 11.74
N GLU A 323 4.02 -29.95 10.84
CA GLU A 323 4.85 -28.76 10.84
C GLU A 323 4.24 -27.70 9.94
N ASN A 324 4.20 -26.45 10.41
CA ASN A 324 3.80 -25.28 9.63
C ASN A 324 5.01 -24.74 8.88
N ILE A 325 4.98 -24.81 7.56
CA ILE A 325 6.03 -24.29 6.69
C ILE A 325 5.58 -22.92 6.15
N SER A 326 6.35 -21.89 6.44
CA SER A 326 6.11 -20.54 5.88
C SER A 326 6.52 -20.50 4.42
N CYS A 327 5.57 -20.16 3.54
CA CYS A 327 5.85 -19.92 2.13
C CYS A 327 6.81 -18.74 1.95
N ILE A 328 6.62 -17.66 2.71
CA ILE A 328 7.46 -16.45 2.66
C ILE A 328 8.91 -16.74 3.06
N GLU A 329 9.14 -17.58 4.07
CA GLU A 329 10.50 -17.97 4.49
C GLU A 329 11.20 -18.80 3.42
N VAL A 330 10.51 -19.74 2.78
CA VAL A 330 11.07 -20.54 1.69
C VAL A 330 11.34 -19.65 0.46
N GLU A 331 10.42 -18.75 0.10
CA GLU A 331 10.61 -17.78 -0.97
C GLU A 331 11.84 -16.89 -0.72
N ALA A 332 12.02 -16.39 0.50
CA ALA A 332 13.17 -15.59 0.88
C ALA A 332 14.49 -16.38 0.72
N ALA A 333 14.51 -17.63 1.19
CA ALA A 333 15.70 -18.49 1.06
C ALA A 333 16.05 -18.79 -0.42
N VAL A 334 15.05 -19.05 -1.26
CA VAL A 334 15.25 -19.27 -2.70
C VAL A 334 15.78 -18.00 -3.39
N CYS A 335 15.30 -16.81 -3.00
CA CYS A 335 15.74 -15.53 -3.52
C CYS A 335 17.17 -15.13 -3.10
N GLU A 336 17.80 -15.84 -2.16
CA GLU A 336 19.25 -15.68 -1.86
C GLU A 336 20.15 -16.12 -3.04
N HIS A 337 19.64 -17.00 -3.91
CA HIS A 337 20.40 -17.41 -5.09
C HIS A 337 20.51 -16.27 -6.09
N PRO A 338 21.71 -15.91 -6.58
CA PRO A 338 21.94 -14.70 -7.41
C PRO A 338 21.21 -14.70 -8.76
N SER A 339 20.79 -15.86 -9.26
CA SER A 339 20.02 -15.99 -10.51
C SER A 339 18.50 -15.99 -10.31
N VAL A 340 18.02 -15.86 -9.07
CA VAL A 340 16.58 -15.82 -8.75
C VAL A 340 16.19 -14.38 -8.45
N LEU A 341 15.22 -13.87 -9.21
CA LEU A 341 14.62 -12.54 -9.00
C LEU A 341 13.43 -12.63 -8.06
N GLU A 342 12.59 -13.63 -8.26
CA GLU A 342 11.35 -13.84 -7.54
C GLU A 342 11.08 -15.35 -7.42
N ALA A 343 10.44 -15.75 -6.33
CA ALA A 343 9.97 -17.11 -6.09
C ALA A 343 8.53 -17.06 -5.58
N SER A 344 7.75 -18.10 -5.87
CA SER A 344 6.42 -18.30 -5.31
C SER A 344 6.28 -19.73 -4.84
N VAL A 345 5.92 -19.90 -3.57
CA VAL A 345 5.74 -21.20 -2.90
C VAL A 345 4.27 -21.37 -2.56
N PHE A 346 3.73 -22.55 -2.81
CA PHE A 346 2.34 -22.89 -2.51
C PHE A 346 2.22 -24.37 -2.17
N GLY A 347 1.20 -24.73 -1.38
CA GLY A 347 0.90 -26.09 -0.94
C GLY A 347 -0.15 -26.80 -1.77
#